data_c5aeaf48628ce8f8987efee4b51ea0cd
#
_entry.id   c5aeaf48628ce8f8987efee4b51ea0cd
#
_cell.length_a   1.000
_cell.length_b   1.000
_cell.length_c   1.000
_cell.angle_alpha   90.00
_cell.angle_beta   90.00
_cell.angle_gamma   90.00
#
_symmetry.space_group_name_H-M   'P 1'
#
loop_
_entity.id
_entity.type
_entity.pdbx_description
1 polymer ?
#
loop_
_entity_poly.entity_id
_entity_poly.type
_entity_poly.pdbx_seq_one_letter_code
_entity_poly.pdbx_strand_id
1 'polypeptide(L)'
;LLVFSSLTFLLLSKNKFRQNEKLHFISAILVQIIMLCRAYYQGIYLHADRIPLSAMNGNIGQMGAATIAAYVITFTTLYSSIVFIKMQSKYKWFLFYANFALSFAAVMMTGTRAAIFTFPLMIMVILFLQHRDQKVFLFKGLSGVFILLLACGLIFNKEIDRRINSLKADVISYATKNNSQSSVGARFAMVNAGIKGSPDGFNWQSLEQRAEKIKALSAENNIYSGALLFLDVHMHNEIVESLSTKGKIGLLVLIMFYVAMIYYCIREKKYILLVFPASIMLFGISDVITHAKPIPASWIVCLFLSI
;
A
#
# COMPACT_ATOMS: atom_id res chain seq x y z
N LEU A 1 -14.37 7.59 -11.04
CA LEU A 1 -12.92 7.72 -10.89
C LEU A 1 -12.18 6.90 -11.94
N LEU A 2 -12.51 5.60 -12.14
CA LEU A 2 -11.91 4.72 -13.16
C LEU A 2 -12.08 5.27 -14.59
N VAL A 3 -13.27 5.77 -14.94
CA VAL A 3 -13.54 6.37 -16.26
C VAL A 3 -12.73 7.66 -16.46
N PHE A 4 -12.63 8.49 -15.42
CA PHE A 4 -11.85 9.74 -15.49
C PHE A 4 -10.34 9.46 -15.61
N SER A 5 -9.82 8.48 -14.87
CA SER A 5 -8.42 8.07 -14.96
C SER A 5 -8.10 7.38 -16.29
N SER A 6 -9.02 6.59 -16.85
CA SER A 6 -8.87 6.00 -18.18
C SER A 6 -8.86 7.04 -19.30
N LEU A 7 -9.71 8.07 -19.20
CA LEU A 7 -9.71 9.23 -20.11
C LEU A 7 -8.41 10.04 -19.99
N THR A 8 -7.97 10.29 -18.76
CA THR A 8 -6.69 10.97 -18.51
C THR A 8 -5.52 10.17 -19.07
N PHE A 9 -5.56 8.83 -18.94
CA PHE A 9 -4.57 7.93 -19.54
C PHE A 9 -4.54 8.02 -21.06
N LEU A 10 -5.70 7.96 -21.72
CA LEU A 10 -5.81 8.06 -23.17
C LEU A 10 -5.33 9.41 -23.68
N LEU A 11 -5.61 10.50 -22.96
CA LEU A 11 -5.17 11.84 -23.30
C LEU A 11 -3.65 12.01 -23.09
N LEU A 12 -3.10 11.50 -21.98
CA LEU A 12 -1.67 11.58 -21.67
C LEU A 12 -0.84 10.62 -22.54
N SER A 13 -1.37 9.47 -22.96
CA SER A 13 -0.66 8.50 -23.77
C SER A 13 -0.33 8.99 -25.20
N LYS A 14 -1.10 9.93 -25.70
CA LYS A 14 -0.93 10.53 -27.04
C LYS A 14 -0.11 11.84 -27.05
N ASN A 15 0.26 12.37 -25.90
CA ASN A 15 0.83 13.74 -25.81
C ASN A 15 2.35 13.75 -25.60
N LYS A 16 2.98 14.85 -26.09
CA LYS A 16 4.41 15.22 -25.90
C LYS A 16 4.87 15.23 -24.42
N PHE A 17 3.94 15.21 -23.46
CA PHE A 17 4.25 15.13 -22.03
C PHE A 17 5.09 13.89 -21.70
N ARG A 18 4.77 12.75 -22.30
CA ARG A 18 5.47 11.47 -22.08
C ARG A 18 6.95 11.49 -22.53
N GLN A 19 7.32 12.38 -23.44
CA GLN A 19 8.68 12.48 -23.97
C GLN A 19 9.53 13.53 -23.24
N ASN A 20 8.95 14.27 -22.28
CA ASN A 20 9.65 15.36 -21.61
C ASN A 20 10.22 14.92 -20.26
N GLU A 21 11.45 14.36 -20.28
CA GLU A 21 12.16 13.92 -19.06
C GLU A 21 12.26 15.03 -18.00
N LYS A 22 12.42 16.32 -18.43
CA LYS A 22 12.50 17.44 -17.49
C LYS A 22 11.20 17.64 -16.74
N LEU A 23 10.05 17.48 -17.42
CA LEU A 23 8.74 17.64 -16.80
C LEU A 23 8.45 16.51 -15.80
N HIS A 24 8.81 15.26 -16.14
CA HIS A 24 8.73 14.14 -15.20
C HIS A 24 9.62 14.34 -13.99
N PHE A 25 10.83 14.84 -14.20
CA PHE A 25 11.74 15.17 -13.11
C PHE A 25 11.17 16.24 -12.17
N ILE A 26 10.69 17.36 -12.75
CA ILE A 26 10.09 18.46 -11.97
C ILE A 26 8.87 17.95 -11.20
N SER A 27 7.98 17.18 -11.84
CA SER A 27 6.79 16.63 -11.19
C SER A 27 7.16 15.66 -10.05
N ALA A 28 8.16 14.79 -10.26
CA ALA A 28 8.64 13.88 -9.23
C ALA A 28 9.20 14.62 -8.01
N ILE A 29 10.01 15.65 -8.23
CA ILE A 29 10.56 16.50 -7.16
C ILE A 29 9.45 17.24 -6.42
N LEU A 30 8.53 17.90 -7.14
CA LEU A 30 7.46 18.69 -6.52
C LEU A 30 6.54 17.80 -5.65
N VAL A 31 6.10 16.67 -6.20
CA VAL A 31 5.25 15.72 -5.44
C VAL A 31 5.96 15.26 -4.18
N GLN A 32 7.24 14.91 -4.27
CA GLN A 32 8.00 14.45 -3.10
C GLN A 32 8.21 15.56 -2.07
N ILE A 33 8.57 16.78 -2.49
CA ILE A 33 8.74 17.90 -1.57
C ILE A 33 7.45 18.16 -0.81
N ILE A 34 6.32 18.31 -1.51
CA ILE A 34 5.01 18.59 -0.89
C ILE A 34 4.65 17.50 0.11
N MET A 35 4.78 16.24 -0.30
CA MET A 35 4.42 15.09 0.53
C MET A 35 5.32 14.97 1.77
N LEU A 36 6.64 15.05 1.58
CA LEU A 36 7.60 14.91 2.68
C LEU A 36 7.54 16.11 3.64
N CYS A 37 7.43 17.35 3.14
CA CYS A 37 7.24 18.52 3.99
C CYS A 37 6.01 18.34 4.86
N ARG A 38 4.89 17.87 4.31
CA ARG A 38 3.67 17.61 5.09
C ARG A 38 3.86 16.48 6.11
N ALA A 39 4.48 15.38 5.71
CA ALA A 39 4.74 14.24 6.59
C ALA A 39 5.61 14.64 7.79
N TYR A 40 6.73 15.31 7.53
CA TYR A 40 7.64 15.75 8.59
C TYR A 40 7.05 16.86 9.46
N TYR A 41 6.27 17.78 8.90
CA TYR A 41 5.53 18.76 9.68
C TYR A 41 4.58 18.08 10.69
N GLN A 42 3.82 17.07 10.23
CA GLN A 42 2.92 16.35 11.13
C GLN A 42 3.66 15.48 12.14
N GLY A 43 4.72 14.79 11.73
CA GLY A 43 5.46 13.89 12.62
C GLY A 43 6.34 14.61 13.63
N ILE A 44 7.06 15.66 13.21
CA ILE A 44 8.06 16.34 14.06
C ILE A 44 7.47 17.56 14.76
N TYR A 45 6.75 18.41 14.02
CA TYR A 45 6.23 19.67 14.61
C TYR A 45 4.91 19.47 15.35
N LEU A 46 3.97 18.70 14.80
CA LEU A 46 2.69 18.41 15.44
C LEU A 46 2.74 17.19 16.37
N HIS A 47 3.87 16.49 16.45
CA HIS A 47 4.05 15.29 17.27
C HIS A 47 2.92 14.25 17.10
N ALA A 48 2.43 14.08 15.88
CA ALA A 48 1.39 13.11 15.60
C ALA A 48 1.91 11.68 15.85
N ASP A 49 1.23 10.89 16.66
CA ASP A 49 1.58 9.49 16.94
C ASP A 49 1.65 8.66 15.64
N ARG A 50 0.79 9.00 14.68
CA ARG A 50 0.75 8.40 13.33
C ARG A 50 0.35 9.49 12.34
N ILE A 51 1.19 9.73 11.33
CA ILE A 51 0.96 10.80 10.36
C ILE A 51 -0.15 10.44 9.35
N PRO A 52 -1.19 11.27 9.17
CA PRO A 52 -2.29 11.00 8.25
C PRO A 52 -2.11 11.63 6.85
N LEU A 53 -1.16 12.52 6.62
CA LEU A 53 -0.99 13.38 5.44
C LEU A 53 -2.17 14.31 5.11
N SER A 54 -3.28 14.18 5.82
CA SER A 54 -4.47 15.01 5.61
C SER A 54 -4.13 16.50 5.69
N ALA A 55 -4.83 17.31 4.89
CA ALA A 55 -4.70 18.76 4.93
C ALA A 55 -5.24 19.35 6.24
N MET A 56 -6.24 18.69 6.86
CA MET A 56 -6.84 19.12 8.13
C MET A 56 -6.16 18.47 9.32
N ASN A 57 -5.78 19.27 10.30
CA ASN A 57 -5.16 18.77 11.53
C ASN A 57 -6.14 17.94 12.39
N GLY A 58 -7.46 18.17 12.27
CA GLY A 58 -8.49 17.36 12.93
C GLY A 58 -8.53 15.88 12.52
N ASN A 59 -7.86 15.50 11.43
CA ASN A 59 -7.72 14.10 11.01
C ASN A 59 -6.52 13.39 11.69
N ILE A 60 -5.75 14.09 12.52
CA ILE A 60 -4.70 13.48 13.34
C ILE A 60 -5.38 12.57 14.36
N GLY A 61 -5.00 11.28 14.35
CA GLY A 61 -5.65 10.27 15.18
C GLY A 61 -6.90 9.60 14.58
N GLN A 62 -7.39 10.08 13.42
CA GLN A 62 -8.50 9.41 12.72
C GLN A 62 -8.10 8.01 12.28
N MET A 63 -8.95 7.03 12.60
CA MET A 63 -8.72 5.62 12.24
C MET A 63 -8.55 5.45 10.73
N GLY A 64 -7.54 4.72 10.30
CA GLY A 64 -7.24 4.46 8.89
C GLY A 64 -6.48 5.56 8.14
N ALA A 65 -6.49 6.82 8.60
CA ALA A 65 -5.85 7.92 7.89
C ALA A 65 -4.33 7.72 7.70
N ALA A 66 -3.64 7.20 8.71
CA ALA A 66 -2.21 6.89 8.61
C ALA A 66 -1.89 5.74 7.64
N THR A 67 -2.79 4.78 7.49
CA THR A 67 -2.64 3.70 6.50
C THR A 67 -2.77 4.24 5.07
N ILE A 68 -3.75 5.12 4.85
CA ILE A 68 -3.89 5.83 3.57
C ILE A 68 -2.62 6.63 3.25
N ALA A 69 -2.09 7.36 4.24
CA ALA A 69 -0.85 8.13 4.10
C ALA A 69 0.33 7.24 3.68
N ALA A 70 0.52 6.09 4.33
CA ALA A 70 1.59 5.16 4.02
C ALA A 70 1.54 4.66 2.57
N TYR A 71 0.35 4.35 2.08
CA TYR A 71 0.19 3.87 0.70
C TYR A 71 0.42 4.99 -0.32
N VAL A 72 -0.08 6.19 -0.07
CA VAL A 72 0.17 7.36 -0.92
C VAL A 72 1.66 7.69 -0.97
N ILE A 73 2.37 7.70 0.18
CA ILE A 73 3.82 7.89 0.24
C ILE A 73 4.52 6.81 -0.60
N THR A 74 4.12 5.55 -0.46
CA THR A 74 4.72 4.46 -1.24
C THR A 74 4.57 4.69 -2.74
N PHE A 75 3.36 4.94 -3.25
CA PHE A 75 3.13 5.10 -4.68
C PHE A 75 3.85 6.30 -5.28
N THR A 76 3.83 7.45 -4.60
CA THR A 76 4.55 8.64 -5.05
C THR A 76 6.06 8.42 -5.06
N THR A 77 6.57 7.68 -4.07
CA THR A 77 8.01 7.36 -4.02
C THR A 77 8.41 6.33 -5.07
N LEU A 78 7.57 5.35 -5.38
CA LEU A 78 7.82 4.42 -6.50
C LEU A 78 7.92 5.17 -7.83
N TYR A 79 6.97 6.08 -8.10
CA TYR A 79 7.02 6.95 -9.28
C TYR A 79 8.32 7.75 -9.33
N SER A 80 8.63 8.48 -8.28
CA SER A 80 9.84 9.33 -8.24
C SER A 80 11.12 8.51 -8.33
N SER A 81 11.17 7.31 -7.71
CA SER A 81 12.31 6.41 -7.81
C SER A 81 12.55 5.91 -9.23
N ILE A 82 11.46 5.59 -9.96
CA ILE A 82 11.54 5.20 -11.39
C ILE A 82 12.08 6.36 -12.23
N VAL A 83 11.62 7.59 -11.97
CA VAL A 83 12.12 8.77 -12.66
C VAL A 83 13.60 8.99 -12.38
N PHE A 84 14.01 8.98 -11.09
CA PHE A 84 15.40 9.26 -10.72
C PHE A 84 16.38 8.21 -11.23
N ILE A 85 16.02 6.92 -11.19
CA ILE A 85 16.94 5.87 -11.63
C ILE A 85 17.14 5.84 -13.14
N LYS A 86 16.14 6.32 -13.91
CA LYS A 86 16.20 6.42 -15.38
C LYS A 86 16.96 7.66 -15.87
N MET A 87 17.17 8.66 -15.01
CA MET A 87 17.85 9.89 -15.40
C MET A 87 19.29 9.66 -15.87
N GLN A 88 19.72 10.42 -16.86
CA GLN A 88 21.13 10.51 -17.28
C GLN A 88 21.85 11.62 -16.51
N SER A 89 21.92 11.51 -15.18
CA SER A 89 22.56 12.50 -14.32
C SER A 89 23.54 11.82 -13.35
N LYS A 90 24.65 12.52 -13.05
CA LYS A 90 25.59 12.07 -12.00
C LYS A 90 24.95 12.02 -10.61
N TYR A 91 23.86 12.75 -10.39
CA TYR A 91 23.14 12.82 -9.12
C TYR A 91 22.03 11.75 -8.98
N LYS A 92 21.80 10.89 -9.98
CA LYS A 92 20.67 9.93 -9.98
C LYS A 92 20.66 9.02 -8.75
N TRP A 93 21.82 8.50 -8.35
CA TRP A 93 21.93 7.63 -7.18
C TRP A 93 21.67 8.38 -5.87
N PHE A 94 22.22 9.58 -5.76
CA PHE A 94 21.94 10.44 -4.60
C PHE A 94 20.46 10.73 -4.46
N LEU A 95 19.80 11.17 -5.53
CA LEU A 95 18.36 11.44 -5.54
C LEU A 95 17.53 10.19 -5.22
N PHE A 96 17.91 9.05 -5.79
CA PHE A 96 17.23 7.77 -5.54
C PHE A 96 17.31 7.37 -4.05
N TYR A 97 18.51 7.40 -3.46
CA TYR A 97 18.68 7.01 -2.06
C TYR A 97 18.11 8.03 -1.09
N ALA A 98 18.24 9.32 -1.35
CA ALA A 98 17.63 10.38 -0.55
C ALA A 98 16.10 10.25 -0.57
N ASN A 99 15.52 10.04 -1.75
CA ASN A 99 14.10 9.78 -1.93
C ASN A 99 13.65 8.56 -1.11
N PHE A 100 14.37 7.45 -1.21
CA PHE A 100 14.07 6.24 -0.45
C PHE A 100 14.16 6.49 1.06
N ALA A 101 15.28 7.02 1.55
CA ALA A 101 15.52 7.19 2.99
C ALA A 101 14.48 8.12 3.64
N LEU A 102 14.24 9.29 3.04
CA LEU A 102 13.27 10.25 3.56
C LEU A 102 11.85 9.70 3.52
N SER A 103 11.47 9.05 2.42
CA SER A 103 10.12 8.47 2.32
C SER A 103 9.94 7.26 3.25
N PHE A 104 10.99 6.44 3.43
CA PHE A 104 10.91 5.32 4.36
C PHE A 104 10.77 5.79 5.81
N ALA A 105 11.51 6.82 6.22
CA ALA A 105 11.33 7.45 7.53
C ALA A 105 9.90 8.00 7.69
N ALA A 106 9.33 8.64 6.66
CA ALA A 106 7.93 9.07 6.69
C ALA A 106 6.95 7.89 6.80
N VAL A 107 7.19 6.77 6.09
CA VAL A 107 6.39 5.54 6.23
C VAL A 107 6.51 4.96 7.64
N MET A 108 7.70 4.96 8.25
CA MET A 108 7.88 4.55 9.66
C MET A 108 7.02 5.38 10.61
N MET A 109 6.95 6.70 10.41
CA MET A 109 6.10 7.59 11.22
C MET A 109 4.59 7.34 11.03
N THR A 110 4.15 6.71 9.92
CA THR A 110 2.75 6.27 9.80
C THR A 110 2.43 5.08 10.70
N GLY A 111 3.42 4.29 11.07
CA GLY A 111 3.27 3.04 11.81
C GLY A 111 2.49 1.95 11.08
N THR A 112 2.39 2.01 9.74
CA THR A 112 1.62 1.05 8.94
C THR A 112 2.49 -0.14 8.55
N ARG A 113 2.29 -1.27 9.25
CA ARG A 113 3.12 -2.49 9.10
C ARG A 113 3.23 -2.97 7.66
N ALA A 114 2.12 -3.03 6.94
CA ALA A 114 2.11 -3.45 5.54
C ALA A 114 3.05 -2.60 4.67
N ALA A 115 3.04 -1.28 4.83
CA ALA A 115 3.89 -0.39 4.05
C ALA A 115 5.37 -0.48 4.47
N ILE A 116 5.66 -0.65 5.77
CA ILE A 116 7.03 -0.79 6.28
C ILE A 116 7.74 -1.99 5.62
N PHE A 117 7.03 -3.08 5.34
CA PHE A 117 7.61 -4.25 4.66
C PHE A 117 7.52 -4.15 3.13
N THR A 118 6.38 -3.74 2.60
CA THR A 118 6.15 -3.73 1.15
C THR A 118 6.99 -2.66 0.45
N PHE A 119 7.14 -1.47 1.03
CA PHE A 119 7.83 -0.38 0.37
C PHE A 119 9.31 -0.67 0.07
N PRO A 120 10.16 -1.11 1.04
CA PRO A 120 11.54 -1.49 0.74
C PRO A 120 11.64 -2.63 -0.29
N LEU A 121 10.74 -3.61 -0.20
CA LEU A 121 10.69 -4.71 -1.16
C LEU A 121 10.46 -4.18 -2.59
N MET A 122 9.52 -3.25 -2.78
CA MET A 122 9.26 -2.66 -4.10
C MET A 122 10.45 -1.84 -4.61
N ILE A 123 11.16 -1.13 -3.75
CA ILE A 123 12.40 -0.42 -4.13
C ILE A 123 13.50 -1.40 -4.57
N MET A 124 13.66 -2.52 -3.88
CA MET A 124 14.60 -3.58 -4.30
C MET A 124 14.19 -4.19 -5.64
N VAL A 125 12.90 -4.39 -5.88
CA VAL A 125 12.37 -4.86 -7.17
C VAL A 125 12.65 -3.85 -8.28
N ILE A 126 12.51 -2.54 -8.06
CA ILE A 126 12.89 -1.50 -9.04
C ILE A 126 14.37 -1.64 -9.42
N LEU A 127 15.26 -1.76 -8.42
CA LEU A 127 16.69 -1.92 -8.66
C LEU A 127 16.99 -3.20 -9.44
N PHE A 128 16.37 -4.30 -9.07
CA PHE A 128 16.54 -5.57 -9.76
C PHE A 128 16.09 -5.47 -11.23
N LEU A 129 14.89 -4.99 -11.49
CA LEU A 129 14.35 -4.88 -12.84
C LEU A 129 15.14 -3.91 -13.73
N GLN A 130 15.70 -2.84 -13.14
CA GLN A 130 16.49 -1.85 -13.86
C GLN A 130 17.93 -2.31 -14.16
N HIS A 131 18.53 -3.11 -13.26
CA HIS A 131 19.96 -3.45 -13.32
C HIS A 131 20.24 -4.96 -13.34
N ARG A 132 19.25 -5.81 -13.65
CA ARG A 132 19.39 -7.28 -13.66
C ARG A 132 20.56 -7.78 -14.52
N ASP A 133 20.84 -7.09 -15.61
CA ASP A 133 21.93 -7.44 -16.54
C ASP A 133 23.28 -6.81 -16.13
N GLN A 134 23.29 -5.97 -15.10
CA GLN A 134 24.47 -5.24 -14.59
C GLN A 134 24.74 -5.60 -13.12
N LYS A 135 25.25 -6.82 -12.86
CA LYS A 135 25.38 -7.40 -11.51
C LYS A 135 26.09 -6.48 -10.50
N VAL A 136 27.14 -5.76 -10.92
CA VAL A 136 27.88 -4.84 -10.04
C VAL A 136 27.01 -3.65 -9.60
N PHE A 137 26.25 -3.05 -10.52
CA PHE A 137 25.34 -1.95 -10.20
C PHE A 137 24.19 -2.42 -9.35
N LEU A 138 23.64 -3.63 -9.63
CA LEU A 138 22.60 -4.24 -8.83
C LEU A 138 23.07 -4.47 -7.38
N PHE A 139 24.25 -5.07 -7.21
CA PHE A 139 24.81 -5.32 -5.88
C PHE A 139 25.05 -4.01 -5.10
N LYS A 140 25.67 -3.01 -5.73
CA LYS A 140 25.85 -1.68 -5.11
C LYS A 140 24.53 -1.04 -4.75
N GLY A 141 23.53 -1.14 -5.64
CA GLY A 141 22.18 -0.61 -5.42
C GLY A 141 21.48 -1.24 -4.22
N LEU A 142 21.48 -2.57 -4.16
CA LEU A 142 20.88 -3.33 -3.06
C LEU A 142 21.62 -3.10 -1.73
N SER A 143 22.97 -3.05 -1.76
CA SER A 143 23.76 -2.76 -0.56
C SER A 143 23.45 -1.37 0.00
N GLY A 144 23.28 -0.34 -0.86
CA GLY A 144 22.89 0.99 -0.43
C GLY A 144 21.51 1.01 0.25
N VAL A 145 20.52 0.32 -0.32
CA VAL A 145 19.20 0.19 0.30
C VAL A 145 19.30 -0.54 1.65
N PHE A 146 20.08 -1.62 1.71
CA PHE A 146 20.25 -2.38 2.96
C PHE A 146 20.90 -1.55 4.07
N ILE A 147 21.94 -0.77 3.75
CA ILE A 147 22.58 0.15 4.71
C ILE A 147 21.59 1.18 5.24
N LEU A 148 20.75 1.75 4.36
CA LEU A 148 19.71 2.70 4.77
C LEU A 148 18.62 2.05 5.63
N LEU A 149 18.25 0.81 5.34
CA LEU A 149 17.32 0.05 6.18
C LEU A 149 17.89 -0.21 7.57
N LEU A 150 19.18 -0.57 7.66
CA LEU A 150 19.85 -0.73 8.95
C LEU A 150 19.89 0.59 9.73
N ALA A 151 20.27 1.69 9.07
CA ALA A 151 20.28 3.01 9.70
C ALA A 151 18.90 3.42 10.22
N CYS A 152 17.85 3.25 9.41
CA CYS A 152 16.46 3.48 9.85
C CYS A 152 16.07 2.55 10.99
N GLY A 153 16.47 1.27 10.94
CA GLY A 153 16.23 0.30 12.00
C GLY A 153 16.84 0.72 13.33
N LEU A 154 18.05 1.28 13.31
CA LEU A 154 18.71 1.82 14.51
C LEU A 154 18.02 3.06 15.06
N ILE A 155 17.57 3.96 14.19
CA ILE A 155 16.87 5.20 14.59
C ILE A 155 15.50 4.88 15.20
N PHE A 156 14.76 3.95 14.60
CA PHE A 156 13.40 3.58 15.00
C PHE A 156 13.32 2.31 15.85
N ASN A 157 14.43 1.85 16.45
CA ASN A 157 14.53 0.57 17.17
C ASN A 157 13.42 0.40 18.23
N LYS A 158 13.19 1.40 19.07
CA LYS A 158 12.16 1.35 20.12
C LYS A 158 10.74 1.17 19.56
N GLU A 159 10.43 1.83 18.44
CA GLU A 159 9.13 1.69 17.79
C GLU A 159 8.99 0.32 17.12
N ILE A 160 10.06 -0.19 16.51
CA ILE A 160 10.11 -1.53 15.91
C ILE A 160 9.92 -2.59 16.99
N ASP A 161 10.65 -2.51 18.10
CA ASP A 161 10.52 -3.46 19.21
C ASP A 161 9.12 -3.45 19.80
N ARG A 162 8.53 -2.28 20.02
CA ARG A 162 7.15 -2.13 20.47
C ARG A 162 6.17 -2.82 19.53
N ARG A 163 6.35 -2.65 18.21
CA ARG A 163 5.47 -3.25 17.19
C ARG A 163 5.63 -4.75 17.07
N ILE A 164 6.87 -5.26 17.16
CA ILE A 164 7.15 -6.69 17.14
C ILE A 164 6.56 -7.37 18.39
N ASN A 165 6.76 -6.80 19.57
CA ASN A 165 6.24 -7.35 20.81
C ASN A 165 4.71 -7.33 20.84
N SER A 166 4.07 -6.26 20.39
CA SER A 166 2.62 -6.20 20.21
C SER A 166 2.12 -7.27 19.24
N LEU A 167 2.79 -7.45 18.08
CA LEU A 167 2.43 -8.49 17.13
C LEU A 167 2.54 -9.89 17.71
N LYS A 168 3.64 -10.21 18.42
CA LYS A 168 3.83 -11.50 19.09
C LYS A 168 2.74 -11.76 20.14
N ALA A 169 2.44 -10.75 20.97
CA ALA A 169 1.39 -10.86 21.98
C ALA A 169 0.01 -11.11 21.35
N ASP A 170 -0.33 -10.40 20.28
CA ASP A 170 -1.58 -10.58 19.55
C ASP A 170 -1.71 -11.99 18.95
N VAL A 171 -0.64 -12.48 18.29
CA VAL A 171 -0.61 -13.82 17.67
C VAL A 171 -0.74 -14.92 18.73
N ILE A 172 0.04 -14.83 19.83
CA ILE A 172 -0.02 -15.80 20.93
C ILE A 172 -1.42 -15.79 21.57
N SER A 173 -1.97 -14.59 21.84
CA SER A 173 -3.31 -14.45 22.43
C SER A 173 -4.40 -15.06 21.55
N TYR A 174 -4.31 -14.88 20.24
CA TYR A 174 -5.23 -15.52 19.30
C TYR A 174 -5.05 -17.04 19.27
N ALA A 175 -3.81 -17.53 19.18
CA ALA A 175 -3.52 -18.96 19.07
C ALA A 175 -3.87 -19.76 20.36
N THR A 176 -3.66 -19.16 21.54
CA THR A 176 -3.84 -19.86 22.83
C THR A 176 -5.20 -19.63 23.48
N LYS A 177 -5.81 -18.45 23.26
CA LYS A 177 -7.05 -18.03 23.93
C LYS A 177 -8.20 -17.77 22.98
N ASN A 178 -8.03 -18.00 21.67
CA ASN A 178 -8.98 -17.60 20.61
C ASN A 178 -9.42 -16.13 20.73
N ASN A 179 -8.51 -15.25 21.21
CA ASN A 179 -8.84 -13.84 21.39
C ASN A 179 -8.91 -13.12 20.05
N SER A 180 -10.11 -12.99 19.52
CA SER A 180 -10.39 -12.27 18.28
C SER A 180 -10.49 -10.74 18.45
N GLN A 181 -10.38 -10.20 19.68
CA GLN A 181 -10.50 -8.76 19.94
C GLN A 181 -9.18 -8.00 19.76
N SER A 182 -8.04 -8.69 19.66
CA SER A 182 -6.76 -8.05 19.36
C SER A 182 -6.69 -7.59 17.90
N SER A 183 -5.74 -6.68 17.57
CA SER A 183 -5.57 -6.18 16.19
C SER A 183 -5.35 -7.28 15.15
N VAL A 184 -4.62 -8.34 15.50
CA VAL A 184 -4.38 -9.50 14.63
C VAL A 184 -5.56 -10.45 14.66
N GLY A 185 -6.08 -10.73 15.86
CA GLY A 185 -7.24 -11.61 16.05
C GLY A 185 -8.47 -11.12 15.29
N ALA A 186 -8.76 -9.82 15.33
CA ALA A 186 -9.86 -9.21 14.59
C ALA A 186 -9.71 -9.41 13.07
N ARG A 187 -8.50 -9.30 12.53
CA ARG A 187 -8.25 -9.56 11.10
C ARG A 187 -8.49 -11.02 10.73
N PHE A 188 -8.04 -11.97 11.55
CA PHE A 188 -8.35 -13.39 11.33
C PHE A 188 -9.85 -13.65 11.44
N ALA A 189 -10.53 -13.04 12.42
CA ALA A 189 -11.97 -13.14 12.57
C ALA A 189 -12.70 -12.58 11.33
N MET A 190 -12.29 -11.42 10.82
CA MET A 190 -12.85 -10.81 9.60
C MET A 190 -12.63 -11.69 8.37
N VAL A 191 -11.42 -12.23 8.17
CA VAL A 191 -11.13 -13.11 7.03
C VAL A 191 -12.02 -14.36 7.10
N ASN A 192 -12.06 -15.04 8.23
CA ASN A 192 -12.85 -16.26 8.40
C ASN A 192 -14.35 -15.99 8.29
N ALA A 193 -14.85 -14.92 8.93
CA ALA A 193 -16.26 -14.54 8.88
C ALA A 193 -16.66 -14.06 7.48
N GLY A 194 -15.78 -13.32 6.80
CA GLY A 194 -16.03 -12.84 5.43
C GLY A 194 -16.12 -13.98 4.42
N ILE A 195 -15.25 -15.00 4.56
CA ILE A 195 -15.31 -16.20 3.70
C ILE A 195 -16.59 -17.00 3.97
N LYS A 196 -16.90 -17.28 5.23
CA LYS A 196 -18.11 -18.05 5.60
C LYS A 196 -19.40 -17.30 5.33
N GLY A 197 -19.41 -15.99 5.54
CA GLY A 197 -20.56 -15.12 5.26
C GLY A 197 -20.68 -14.70 3.81
N SER A 198 -19.85 -15.20 2.89
CA SER A 198 -19.95 -14.87 1.47
C SER A 198 -21.28 -15.36 0.88
N PRO A 199 -21.79 -14.70 -0.17
CA PRO A 199 -23.01 -15.11 -0.82
C PRO A 199 -22.82 -16.43 -1.58
N ASP A 200 -23.87 -17.24 -1.65
CA ASP A 200 -23.87 -18.50 -2.36
C ASP A 200 -23.85 -18.32 -3.88
N GLY A 201 -23.23 -19.25 -4.58
CA GLY A 201 -23.19 -19.30 -6.03
C GLY A 201 -22.51 -18.08 -6.65
N PHE A 202 -23.20 -17.41 -7.57
CA PHE A 202 -22.77 -16.21 -8.28
C PHE A 202 -23.50 -14.93 -7.80
N ASN A 203 -24.19 -15.01 -6.68
CA ASN A 203 -24.90 -13.90 -6.12
C ASN A 203 -23.95 -12.84 -5.51
N TRP A 204 -24.50 -11.67 -5.27
CA TRP A 204 -23.88 -10.60 -4.50
C TRP A 204 -24.78 -10.27 -3.31
N GLN A 205 -24.24 -9.59 -2.31
CA GLN A 205 -25.00 -9.17 -1.12
C GLN A 205 -24.61 -7.75 -0.70
N SER A 206 -25.53 -7.09 -0.01
CA SER A 206 -25.25 -5.77 0.56
C SER A 206 -24.36 -5.87 1.80
N LEU A 207 -23.84 -4.73 2.27
CA LEU A 207 -23.06 -4.67 3.52
C LEU A 207 -23.93 -5.08 4.72
N GLU A 208 -25.22 -4.70 4.72
CA GLU A 208 -26.18 -5.06 5.77
C GLU A 208 -26.40 -6.57 5.82
N GLN A 209 -26.64 -7.22 4.66
CA GLN A 209 -26.79 -8.67 4.58
C GLN A 209 -25.51 -9.42 5.05
N ARG A 210 -24.33 -8.90 4.69
CA ARG A 210 -23.06 -9.41 5.20
C ARG A 210 -22.98 -9.26 6.72
N ALA A 211 -23.34 -8.09 7.24
CA ALA A 211 -23.32 -7.80 8.67
C ALA A 211 -24.23 -8.75 9.45
N GLU A 212 -25.42 -9.04 8.96
CA GLU A 212 -26.35 -10.01 9.58
C GLU A 212 -25.77 -11.41 9.64
N LYS A 213 -25.15 -11.89 8.54
CA LYS A 213 -24.49 -13.19 8.52
C LYS A 213 -23.31 -13.25 9.50
N ILE A 214 -22.51 -12.18 9.60
CA ILE A 214 -21.39 -12.13 10.56
C ILE A 214 -21.89 -12.12 12.01
N LYS A 215 -23.00 -11.41 12.31
CA LYS A 215 -23.64 -11.44 13.63
C LYS A 215 -24.10 -12.86 13.99
N ALA A 216 -24.75 -13.56 13.06
CA ALA A 216 -25.17 -14.95 13.26
C ALA A 216 -23.98 -15.88 13.53
N LEU A 217 -22.92 -15.82 12.72
CA LEU A 217 -21.68 -16.58 12.92
C LEU A 217 -21.04 -16.28 14.28
N SER A 218 -21.05 -15.02 14.72
CA SER A 218 -20.50 -14.63 16.02
C SER A 218 -21.33 -15.11 17.20
N ALA A 219 -22.65 -15.24 17.04
CA ALA A 219 -23.52 -15.82 18.05
C ALA A 219 -23.30 -17.32 18.22
N GLU A 220 -22.96 -18.02 17.14
CA GLU A 220 -22.63 -19.45 17.17
C GLU A 220 -21.22 -19.72 17.73
N ASN A 221 -20.25 -18.86 17.40
CA ASN A 221 -18.88 -19.07 17.82
C ASN A 221 -18.14 -17.74 18.05
N ASN A 222 -17.65 -17.54 19.27
CA ASN A 222 -16.97 -16.32 19.71
C ASN A 222 -15.67 -16.01 18.93
N ILE A 223 -15.11 -16.94 18.17
CA ILE A 223 -13.93 -16.70 17.32
C ILE A 223 -14.17 -15.62 16.25
N TYR A 224 -15.44 -15.38 15.88
CA TYR A 224 -15.84 -14.36 14.92
C TYR A 224 -16.16 -13.01 15.56
N SER A 225 -16.18 -12.89 16.90
CA SER A 225 -16.61 -11.67 17.61
C SER A 225 -15.76 -10.44 17.26
N GLY A 226 -14.47 -10.62 16.94
CA GLY A 226 -13.61 -9.53 16.49
C GLY A 226 -14.06 -8.89 15.16
N ALA A 227 -14.80 -9.61 14.33
CA ALA A 227 -15.35 -9.06 13.08
C ALA A 227 -16.53 -8.11 13.33
N LEU A 228 -17.19 -8.19 14.47
CA LEU A 228 -18.32 -7.30 14.83
C LEU A 228 -17.90 -5.82 14.92
N LEU A 229 -16.62 -5.55 15.21
CA LEU A 229 -16.09 -4.20 15.30
C LEU A 229 -16.01 -3.48 13.94
N PHE A 230 -16.19 -4.22 12.83
CA PHE A 230 -15.92 -3.75 11.46
C PHE A 230 -17.10 -4.01 10.50
N LEU A 231 -18.33 -4.20 11.01
CA LEU A 231 -19.49 -4.52 10.19
C LEU A 231 -19.81 -3.45 9.16
N ASP A 232 -19.65 -2.17 9.54
CA ASP A 232 -19.96 -1.00 8.71
C ASP A 232 -18.74 -0.51 7.90
N VAL A 233 -17.61 -1.24 7.95
CA VAL A 233 -16.38 -0.88 7.27
C VAL A 233 -16.06 -1.95 6.23
N HIS A 234 -14.80 -2.36 6.13
CA HIS A 234 -14.31 -3.37 5.18
C HIS A 234 -13.57 -4.50 5.90
N MET A 235 -13.39 -5.64 5.22
CA MET A 235 -12.79 -6.85 5.80
C MET A 235 -11.26 -6.81 5.95
N HIS A 236 -10.61 -5.65 5.78
CA HIS A 236 -9.15 -5.50 5.82
C HIS A 236 -8.38 -6.54 4.98
N ASN A 237 -8.99 -7.00 3.91
CA ASN A 237 -8.41 -7.86 2.89
C ASN A 237 -9.22 -7.72 1.60
N GLU A 238 -8.58 -7.30 0.52
CA GLU A 238 -9.25 -6.99 -0.76
C GLU A 238 -9.95 -8.21 -1.37
N ILE A 239 -9.32 -9.39 -1.22
CA ILE A 239 -9.87 -10.65 -1.75
C ILE A 239 -11.13 -11.02 -0.98
N VAL A 240 -11.07 -10.96 0.36
CA VAL A 240 -12.21 -11.29 1.22
C VAL A 240 -13.32 -10.26 1.10
N GLU A 241 -12.99 -8.99 0.97
CA GLU A 241 -13.99 -7.93 0.73
C GLU A 241 -14.73 -8.16 -0.58
N SER A 242 -13.98 -8.46 -1.66
CA SER A 242 -14.59 -8.74 -2.96
C SER A 242 -15.47 -10.00 -2.92
N LEU A 243 -14.99 -11.06 -2.26
CA LEU A 243 -15.74 -12.31 -2.12
C LEU A 243 -16.98 -12.13 -1.24
N SER A 244 -16.86 -11.44 -0.09
CA SER A 244 -17.94 -11.31 0.89
C SER A 244 -19.05 -10.35 0.48
N THR A 245 -18.82 -9.49 -0.50
CA THR A 245 -19.86 -8.54 -0.98
C THR A 245 -20.31 -8.85 -2.41
N LYS A 246 -19.35 -9.06 -3.31
CA LYS A 246 -19.59 -9.24 -4.76
C LYS A 246 -19.56 -10.72 -5.19
N GLY A 247 -19.38 -11.65 -4.23
CA GLY A 247 -19.36 -13.08 -4.47
C GLY A 247 -18.22 -13.55 -5.37
N LYS A 248 -18.39 -14.73 -5.96
CA LYS A 248 -17.38 -15.34 -6.83
C LYS A 248 -17.10 -14.50 -8.10
N ILE A 249 -18.11 -13.79 -8.62
CA ILE A 249 -17.93 -12.91 -9.77
C ILE A 249 -17.00 -11.74 -9.41
N GLY A 250 -17.21 -11.08 -8.28
CA GLY A 250 -16.36 -9.98 -7.84
C GLY A 250 -14.92 -10.41 -7.62
N LEU A 251 -14.72 -11.59 -7.03
CA LEU A 251 -13.39 -12.17 -6.86
C LEU A 251 -12.72 -12.45 -8.22
N LEU A 252 -13.46 -13.04 -9.19
CA LEU A 252 -12.95 -13.30 -10.52
C LEU A 252 -12.53 -12.00 -11.23
N VAL A 253 -13.38 -10.96 -11.18
CA VAL A 253 -13.07 -9.64 -11.76
C VAL A 253 -11.83 -9.02 -11.14
N LEU A 254 -11.66 -9.14 -9.81
CA LEU A 254 -10.46 -8.65 -9.12
C LEU A 254 -9.19 -9.40 -9.60
N ILE A 255 -9.25 -10.72 -9.70
CA ILE A 255 -8.14 -11.54 -10.23
C ILE A 255 -7.83 -11.16 -11.67
N MET A 256 -8.86 -11.04 -12.53
CA MET A 256 -8.69 -10.64 -13.92
C MET A 256 -8.05 -9.25 -14.06
N PHE A 257 -8.41 -8.31 -13.18
CA PHE A 257 -7.80 -7.00 -13.14
C PHE A 257 -6.27 -7.09 -12.86
N TYR A 258 -5.86 -7.85 -11.85
CA TYR A 258 -4.43 -8.03 -11.55
C TYR A 258 -3.68 -8.74 -12.68
N VAL A 259 -4.27 -9.80 -13.24
CA VAL A 259 -3.70 -10.52 -14.37
C VAL A 259 -3.55 -9.62 -15.59
N ALA A 260 -4.56 -8.80 -15.91
CA ALA A 260 -4.51 -7.88 -17.03
C ALA A 260 -3.40 -6.83 -16.86
N MET A 261 -3.21 -6.30 -15.65
CA MET A 261 -2.14 -5.34 -15.34
C MET A 261 -0.75 -5.97 -15.50
N ILE A 262 -0.56 -7.17 -14.97
CA ILE A 262 0.71 -7.90 -15.08
C ILE A 262 0.97 -8.25 -16.56
N TYR A 263 -0.03 -8.76 -17.26
CA TYR A 263 0.04 -9.08 -18.68
C TYR A 263 0.44 -7.86 -19.52
N TYR A 264 -0.19 -6.70 -19.27
CA TYR A 264 0.16 -5.45 -19.93
C TYR A 264 1.64 -5.08 -19.72
N CYS A 265 2.13 -5.12 -18.49
CA CYS A 265 3.52 -4.80 -18.17
C CYS A 265 4.52 -5.74 -18.88
N ILE A 266 4.19 -7.02 -18.96
CA ILE A 266 5.04 -8.04 -19.62
C ILE A 266 4.99 -7.88 -21.14
N ARG A 267 3.80 -7.77 -21.74
CA ARG A 267 3.58 -7.64 -23.16
C ARG A 267 4.27 -6.40 -23.74
N GLU A 268 4.12 -5.28 -23.06
CA GLU A 268 4.73 -4.01 -23.47
C GLU A 268 6.22 -3.88 -23.03
N LYS A 269 6.79 -4.94 -22.46
CA LYS A 269 8.18 -4.99 -21.95
C LYS A 269 8.49 -3.87 -20.94
N LYS A 270 7.47 -3.36 -20.26
CA LYS A 270 7.57 -2.32 -19.22
C LYS A 270 7.70 -2.94 -17.83
N TYR A 271 8.63 -3.84 -17.66
CA TYR A 271 8.77 -4.66 -16.44
C TYR A 271 8.86 -3.84 -15.16
N ILE A 272 9.49 -2.65 -15.19
CA ILE A 272 9.60 -1.79 -14.01
C ILE A 272 8.24 -1.36 -13.45
N LEU A 273 7.20 -1.31 -14.29
CA LEU A 273 5.84 -0.98 -13.85
C LEU A 273 5.16 -2.09 -13.04
N LEU A 274 5.72 -3.31 -13.04
CA LEU A 274 5.22 -4.42 -12.21
C LEU A 274 5.20 -4.09 -10.71
N VAL A 275 6.00 -3.10 -10.26
CA VAL A 275 5.96 -2.66 -8.87
C VAL A 275 4.61 -2.06 -8.45
N PHE A 276 3.83 -1.52 -9.39
CA PHE A 276 2.51 -0.95 -9.08
C PHE A 276 1.46 -2.04 -8.82
N PRO A 277 1.19 -3.01 -9.74
CA PRO A 277 0.28 -4.09 -9.42
C PRO A 277 0.77 -4.94 -8.24
N ALA A 278 2.08 -5.20 -8.12
CA ALA A 278 2.63 -5.93 -6.98
C ALA A 278 2.37 -5.21 -5.64
N SER A 279 2.54 -3.88 -5.59
CA SER A 279 2.31 -3.12 -4.37
C SER A 279 0.85 -3.15 -3.93
N ILE A 280 -0.13 -2.99 -4.84
CA ILE A 280 -1.55 -3.06 -4.47
C ILE A 280 -1.98 -4.48 -4.09
N MET A 281 -1.42 -5.52 -4.72
CA MET A 281 -1.67 -6.90 -4.31
C MET A 281 -1.18 -7.16 -2.88
N LEU A 282 0.04 -6.71 -2.55
CA LEU A 282 0.60 -6.87 -1.21
C LEU A 282 -0.15 -6.04 -0.16
N PHE A 283 -0.54 -4.82 -0.48
CA PHE A 283 -1.37 -4.00 0.40
C PHE A 283 -2.77 -4.60 0.56
N GLY A 284 -3.35 -5.14 -0.51
CA GLY A 284 -4.65 -5.81 -0.53
C GLY A 284 -4.76 -7.04 0.36
N ILE A 285 -3.63 -7.67 0.73
CA ILE A 285 -3.62 -8.77 1.71
C ILE A 285 -4.00 -8.26 3.12
N SER A 286 -3.69 -7.02 3.45
CA SER A 286 -3.85 -6.47 4.80
C SER A 286 -4.83 -5.30 4.89
N ASP A 287 -5.38 -4.87 3.77
CA ASP A 287 -6.35 -3.75 3.69
C ASP A 287 -7.22 -3.86 2.43
N VAL A 288 -8.19 -2.95 2.29
CA VAL A 288 -9.02 -2.82 1.08
C VAL A 288 -8.61 -1.54 0.34
N ILE A 289 -7.85 -1.72 -0.72
CA ILE A 289 -7.21 -0.62 -1.46
C ILE A 289 -8.26 0.27 -2.15
N THR A 290 -9.35 -0.33 -2.60
CA THR A 290 -10.41 0.38 -3.32
C THR A 290 -11.37 1.16 -2.41
N HIS A 291 -11.34 0.93 -1.09
CA HIS A 291 -12.25 1.56 -0.15
C HIS A 291 -11.99 3.06 0.02
N ALA A 292 -10.75 3.45 0.27
CA ALA A 292 -10.38 4.85 0.50
C ALA A 292 -9.94 5.53 -0.80
N LYS A 293 -10.73 6.48 -1.31
CA LYS A 293 -10.52 7.18 -2.59
C LYS A 293 -9.08 7.68 -2.86
N PRO A 294 -8.32 8.21 -1.86
CA PRO A 294 -6.95 8.68 -2.12
C PRO A 294 -5.99 7.57 -2.54
N ILE A 295 -6.21 6.32 -2.11
CA ILE A 295 -5.32 5.19 -2.41
C ILE A 295 -5.36 4.85 -3.90
N PRO A 296 -6.52 4.44 -4.50
CA PRO A 296 -6.57 4.12 -5.92
C PRO A 296 -6.27 5.34 -6.80
N ALA A 297 -6.64 6.55 -6.37
CA ALA A 297 -6.33 7.76 -7.12
C ALA A 297 -4.83 8.00 -7.24
N SER A 298 -4.08 7.94 -6.13
CA SER A 298 -2.63 8.13 -6.14
C SER A 298 -1.92 7.01 -6.91
N TRP A 299 -2.36 5.76 -6.73
CA TRP A 299 -1.81 4.62 -7.44
C TRP A 299 -1.96 4.77 -8.95
N ILE A 300 -3.18 5.11 -9.43
CA ILE A 300 -3.48 5.29 -10.84
C ILE A 300 -2.65 6.42 -11.43
N VAL A 301 -2.60 7.58 -10.77
CA VAL A 301 -1.82 8.74 -11.24
C VAL A 301 -0.34 8.39 -11.33
N CYS A 302 0.24 7.79 -10.29
CA CYS A 302 1.66 7.42 -10.27
C CYS A 302 1.99 6.36 -11.33
N LEU A 303 1.13 5.36 -11.52
CA LEU A 303 1.27 4.39 -12.60
C LEU A 303 1.30 5.07 -13.97
N PHE A 304 0.33 5.95 -14.25
CA PHE A 304 0.22 6.62 -15.55
C PHE A 304 1.39 7.56 -15.84
N LEU A 305 1.85 8.28 -14.83
CA LEU A 305 3.05 9.11 -14.97
C LEU A 305 4.33 8.29 -15.18
N SER A 306 4.32 7.00 -14.82
CA SER A 306 5.47 6.09 -14.96
C SER A 306 5.51 5.36 -16.30
N ILE A 307 4.40 5.34 -17.06
CA ILE A 307 4.28 4.71 -18.38
C ILE A 307 5.02 5.49 -19.46
#